data_0c51ad60428af3653febe605a647f12d
#
_entry.id   0c51ad60428af3653febe605a647f12d
#
_cell.length_a   1.000
_cell.length_b   1.000
_cell.length_c   1.000
_cell.angle_alpha   90.00
_cell.angle_beta   90.00
_cell.angle_gamma   90.00
#
_symmetry.space_group_name_H-M   'P 1'
#
loop_
_entity.id
_entity.type
_entity.pdbx_description
1 polymer ?
#
loop_
_entity_poly.entity_id
_entity_poly.type
_entity_poly.pdbx_seq_one_letter_code
_entity_poly.pdbx_strand_id
1 'polypeptide(L)'
;KACERIGSSPSIGNVDEGVDRELIVKKYVEEFAAQSKDICDKCWAYNLCRVCYAGVCNENGLDMGLKNEACRASRSVALNNLALYHELMEENPEALNCLKDAVIE
;
A
#
# COMPACT_ATOMS: atom_id res chain seq x y z
N LYS A 1 -11.65 8.69 11.80
CA LYS A 1 -10.79 8.21 10.69
C LYS A 1 -9.86 7.09 11.16
N ALA A 2 -9.52 6.19 10.29
CA ALA A 2 -8.64 5.05 10.61
C ALA A 2 -7.16 5.44 10.73
N CYS A 3 -6.76 6.53 10.11
CA CYS A 3 -5.38 6.99 10.07
C CYS A 3 -5.33 8.51 9.91
N GLU A 4 -4.38 9.15 10.53
CA GLU A 4 -4.15 10.60 10.45
C GLU A 4 -3.86 11.10 9.02
N ARG A 5 -3.28 10.25 8.19
CA ARG A 5 -2.93 10.56 6.79
C ARG A 5 -4.08 10.47 5.82
N ILE A 6 -5.21 9.91 6.25
CA ILE A 6 -6.39 9.81 5.40
C ILE A 6 -7.09 11.17 5.33
N GLY A 7 -7.07 11.79 4.16
CA GLY A 7 -7.82 13.01 3.88
C GLY A 7 -9.31 12.76 3.83
N SER A 8 -9.72 11.76 3.07
CA SER A 8 -11.11 11.35 2.88
C SER A 8 -11.21 9.83 2.96
N SER A 9 -12.13 9.31 3.73
CA SER A 9 -12.33 7.87 3.89
C SER A 9 -13.71 7.58 4.47
N PRO A 10 -14.22 6.34 4.35
CA PRO A 10 -15.42 5.94 5.08
C PRO A 10 -15.24 6.14 6.57
N SER A 11 -16.28 6.59 7.25
CA SER A 11 -16.28 6.70 8.71
C SER A 11 -16.13 5.32 9.35
N ILE A 12 -15.37 5.25 10.43
CA ILE A 12 -15.20 4.00 11.21
C ILE A 12 -16.07 3.95 12.46
N GLY A 13 -16.90 4.95 12.65
CA GLY A 13 -17.76 5.08 13.82
C GLY A 13 -17.95 6.53 14.25
N ASN A 14 -18.59 6.72 15.39
CA ASN A 14 -18.82 8.03 16.00
C ASN A 14 -18.62 7.98 17.52
N VAL A 15 -18.67 9.15 18.17
CA VAL A 15 -18.41 9.26 19.60
C VAL A 15 -19.54 8.69 20.48
N ASP A 16 -20.76 8.61 19.93
CA ASP A 16 -21.93 8.13 20.68
C ASP A 16 -22.03 6.61 20.65
N GLU A 17 -21.76 5.98 19.50
CA GLU A 17 -21.91 4.54 19.27
C GLU A 17 -20.56 3.80 19.27
N GLY A 18 -19.46 4.53 19.23
CA GLY A 18 -18.11 3.98 19.17
C GLY A 18 -17.71 3.50 17.78
N VAL A 19 -16.82 2.52 17.75
CA VAL A 19 -16.25 1.98 16.52
C VAL A 19 -17.16 0.92 15.92
N ASP A 20 -17.51 1.11 14.65
CA ASP A 20 -18.30 0.15 13.86
C ASP A 20 -17.39 -0.88 13.19
N ARG A 21 -17.28 -2.05 13.82
CA ARG A 21 -16.41 -3.14 13.34
C ARG A 21 -16.90 -3.76 12.04
N GLU A 22 -18.21 -3.89 11.85
CA GLU A 22 -18.79 -4.48 10.65
C GLU A 22 -18.50 -3.60 9.43
N LEU A 23 -18.65 -2.29 9.59
CA LEU A 23 -18.31 -1.33 8.54
C LEU A 23 -16.83 -1.33 8.20
N ILE A 24 -15.95 -1.44 9.21
CA ILE A 24 -14.51 -1.55 9.00
C ILE A 24 -14.19 -2.79 8.17
N VAL A 25 -14.67 -3.95 8.56
CA VAL A 25 -14.43 -5.20 7.84
C VAL A 25 -14.93 -5.09 6.40
N LYS A 26 -16.16 -4.63 6.21
CA LYS A 26 -16.77 -4.50 4.90
C LYS A 26 -16.01 -3.54 3.98
N LYS A 27 -15.69 -2.34 4.47
CA LYS A 27 -15.11 -1.27 3.64
C LYS A 27 -13.59 -1.35 3.49
N TYR A 28 -12.89 -1.64 4.56
CA TYR A 28 -11.42 -1.60 4.57
C TYR A 28 -10.76 -2.95 4.26
N VAL A 29 -11.47 -4.04 4.45
CA VAL A 29 -10.92 -5.39 4.23
C VAL A 29 -11.57 -6.07 3.03
N GLU A 30 -12.86 -6.35 3.10
CA GLU A 30 -13.55 -7.15 2.08
C GLU A 30 -13.64 -6.45 0.72
N GLU A 31 -14.06 -5.19 0.72
CA GLU A 31 -14.17 -4.40 -0.51
C GLU A 31 -12.80 -4.19 -1.17
N PHE A 32 -11.78 -3.88 -0.37
CA PHE A 32 -10.42 -3.75 -0.88
C PHE A 32 -9.91 -5.06 -1.46
N ALA A 33 -10.09 -6.17 -0.75
CA ALA A 33 -9.67 -7.48 -1.22
C ALA A 33 -10.39 -7.90 -2.50
N ALA A 34 -11.72 -7.75 -2.54
CA ALA A 34 -12.53 -8.13 -3.70
C ALA A 34 -12.14 -7.35 -4.97
N GLN A 35 -11.96 -6.04 -4.85
CA GLN A 35 -11.65 -5.17 -5.99
C GLN A 35 -10.17 -5.20 -6.40
N SER A 36 -9.29 -5.59 -5.49
CA SER A 36 -7.83 -5.59 -5.72
C SER A 36 -7.28 -6.95 -6.14
N LYS A 37 -7.97 -8.03 -5.82
CA LYS A 37 -7.45 -9.41 -5.97
C LYS A 37 -6.93 -9.69 -7.38
N ASP A 38 -7.72 -9.45 -8.40
CA ASP A 38 -7.34 -9.77 -9.79
C ASP A 38 -6.15 -8.97 -10.29
N ILE A 39 -5.95 -7.77 -9.75
CA ILE A 39 -4.82 -6.90 -10.08
C ILE A 39 -3.59 -7.31 -9.28
N CYS A 40 -3.74 -7.49 -7.98
CA CYS A 40 -2.62 -7.77 -7.07
C CYS A 40 -2.05 -9.18 -7.26
N ASP A 41 -2.90 -10.18 -7.48
CA ASP A 41 -2.46 -11.57 -7.69
C ASP A 41 -1.56 -11.75 -8.93
N LYS A 42 -1.70 -10.87 -9.91
CA LYS A 42 -0.91 -10.87 -11.15
C LYS A 42 0.21 -9.84 -11.16
N CYS A 43 0.36 -9.08 -10.09
CA CYS A 43 1.33 -7.98 -10.05
C CYS A 43 2.72 -8.49 -9.65
N TRP A 44 3.71 -8.30 -10.54
CA TRP A 44 5.10 -8.65 -10.25
C TRP A 44 5.70 -7.87 -9.07
N ALA A 45 5.20 -6.67 -8.81
CA ALA A 45 5.67 -5.80 -7.73
C ALA A 45 4.95 -6.02 -6.40
N TYR A 46 4.12 -7.04 -6.27
CA TYR A 46 3.27 -7.27 -5.09
C TYR A 46 4.05 -7.20 -3.76
N ASN A 47 5.18 -7.90 -3.68
CA ASN A 47 6.00 -7.93 -2.47
C ASN A 47 6.79 -6.64 -2.20
N LEU A 48 6.87 -5.76 -3.18
CA LEU A 48 7.56 -4.47 -3.09
C LEU A 48 6.58 -3.29 -3.00
N CYS A 49 5.28 -3.59 -3.05
CA CYS A 49 4.25 -2.58 -3.13
C CYS A 49 4.04 -1.89 -1.78
N ARG A 50 3.96 -0.55 -1.82
CA ARG A 50 3.68 0.30 -0.66
C ARG A 50 2.39 1.09 -0.80
N VAL A 51 1.52 0.69 -1.70
CA VAL A 51 0.22 1.33 -1.86
C VAL A 51 -0.59 1.17 -0.57
N CYS A 52 -0.96 2.29 0.01
CA CYS A 52 -1.73 2.35 1.24
C CYS A 52 -3.18 2.72 0.93
N TYR A 53 -4.12 2.17 1.68
CA TYR A 53 -5.54 2.50 1.58
C TYR A 53 -5.80 4.01 1.65
N ALA A 54 -5.03 4.74 2.49
CA ALA A 54 -5.15 6.18 2.66
C ALA A 54 -5.01 6.98 1.36
N GLY A 55 -4.20 6.49 0.41
CA GLY A 55 -3.97 7.15 -0.87
C GLY A 55 -4.92 6.72 -2.00
N VAL A 56 -5.78 5.75 -1.74
CA VAL A 56 -6.61 5.12 -2.78
C VAL A 56 -8.10 5.03 -2.42
N CYS A 57 -8.52 5.75 -1.40
CA CYS A 57 -9.91 5.79 -0.95
C CYS A 57 -10.54 7.17 -1.06
N ASN A 58 -11.85 7.19 -1.03
CA ASN A 58 -12.68 8.38 -0.83
C ASN A 58 -13.72 8.13 0.27
N GLU A 59 -14.66 9.02 0.44
CA GLU A 59 -15.71 8.90 1.47
C GLU A 59 -16.59 7.66 1.32
N ASN A 60 -16.68 7.10 0.13
CA ASN A 60 -17.49 5.91 -0.17
C ASN A 60 -16.70 4.59 -0.05
N GLY A 61 -15.38 4.64 0.05
CA GLY A 61 -14.52 3.48 0.11
C GLY A 61 -13.37 3.52 -0.88
N LEU A 62 -12.97 2.38 -1.40
CA LEU A 62 -11.90 2.26 -2.38
C LEU A 62 -12.25 2.97 -3.70
N ASP A 63 -11.35 3.81 -4.18
CA ASP A 63 -11.43 4.46 -5.48
C ASP A 63 -10.48 3.78 -6.47
N MET A 64 -11.03 3.05 -7.43
CA MET A 64 -10.23 2.30 -8.40
C MET A 64 -9.44 3.19 -9.36
N GLY A 65 -9.89 4.40 -9.64
CA GLY A 65 -9.12 5.37 -10.41
C GLY A 65 -7.83 5.76 -9.69
N LEU A 66 -7.95 6.16 -8.43
CA LEU A 66 -6.80 6.48 -7.58
C LEU A 66 -5.90 5.25 -7.37
N LYS A 67 -6.50 4.06 -7.18
CA LYS A 67 -5.73 2.84 -7.01
C LYS A 67 -4.92 2.49 -8.26
N ASN A 68 -5.49 2.60 -9.44
CA ASN A 68 -4.78 2.33 -10.69
C ASN A 68 -3.60 3.27 -10.90
N GLU A 69 -3.75 4.55 -10.57
CA GLU A 69 -2.65 5.52 -10.60
C GLU A 69 -1.56 5.18 -9.59
N ALA A 70 -1.96 4.87 -8.36
CA ALA A 70 -1.03 4.48 -7.30
C ALA A 70 -0.27 3.19 -7.64
N CYS A 71 -0.94 2.19 -8.24
CA CYS A 71 -0.31 0.97 -8.73
C CYS A 71 0.73 1.24 -9.82
N ARG A 72 0.43 2.13 -10.74
CA ARG A 72 1.36 2.53 -11.81
C ARG A 72 2.60 3.20 -11.22
N ALA A 73 2.40 4.15 -10.32
CA ALA A 73 3.49 4.85 -9.64
C ALA A 73 4.34 3.89 -8.80
N SER A 74 3.71 2.99 -8.05
CA SER A 74 4.39 1.99 -7.22
C SER A 74 5.26 1.05 -8.06
N ARG A 75 4.75 0.56 -9.18
CA ARG A 75 5.53 -0.29 -10.10
C ARG A 75 6.72 0.46 -10.69
N SER A 76 6.55 1.71 -11.06
CA SER A 76 7.65 2.54 -11.59
C SER A 76 8.75 2.74 -10.55
N VAL A 77 8.40 3.04 -9.31
CA VAL A 77 9.35 3.17 -8.20
C VAL A 77 10.05 1.84 -7.91
N ALA A 78 9.31 0.75 -7.86
CA ALA A 78 9.89 -0.59 -7.64
C ALA A 78 10.89 -0.97 -8.75
N LEU A 79 10.56 -0.69 -10.00
CA LEU A 79 11.47 -0.94 -11.14
C LEU A 79 12.76 -0.13 -11.02
N ASN A 80 12.66 1.17 -10.72
CA ASN A 80 13.82 2.03 -10.54
C ASN A 80 14.69 1.58 -9.37
N ASN A 81 14.08 1.17 -8.26
CA ASN A 81 14.80 0.69 -7.08
C ASN A 81 15.51 -0.65 -7.36
N LEU A 82 14.87 -1.56 -8.10
CA LEU A 82 15.51 -2.81 -8.51
C LEU A 82 16.67 -2.56 -9.45
N ALA A 83 16.54 -1.66 -10.42
CA ALA A 83 17.62 -1.29 -11.31
C ALA A 83 18.82 -0.71 -10.55
N LEU A 84 18.56 0.21 -9.60
CA LEU A 84 19.60 0.78 -8.74
C LEU A 84 20.27 -0.30 -7.87
N TYR A 85 19.49 -1.21 -7.30
CA TYR A 85 20.02 -2.32 -6.50
C TYR A 85 20.97 -3.20 -7.33
N HIS A 86 20.56 -3.59 -8.52
CA HIS A 86 21.40 -4.40 -9.41
C HIS A 86 22.69 -3.69 -9.79
N GLU A 87 22.61 -2.40 -10.13
CA GLU A 87 23.78 -1.59 -10.46
C GLU A 87 24.77 -1.50 -9.29
N LEU A 88 24.28 -1.23 -8.09
CA LEU A 88 25.10 -1.19 -6.88
C LEU A 88 25.77 -2.54 -6.59
N MET A 89 25.05 -3.65 -6.74
CA MET A 89 25.60 -4.98 -6.47
C MET A 89 26.58 -5.45 -7.54
N GLU A 90 26.45 -4.99 -8.77
CA GLU A 90 27.42 -5.26 -9.85
C GLU A 90 28.73 -4.49 -9.64
N GLU A 91 28.65 -3.23 -9.21
CA GLU A 91 29.82 -2.40 -8.95
C GLU A 91 30.53 -2.79 -7.65
N ASN A 92 29.79 -3.06 -6.59
CA ASN A 92 30.32 -3.43 -5.28
C ASN A 92 29.36 -4.40 -4.56
N PRO A 93 29.62 -5.72 -4.59
CA PRO A 93 28.78 -6.72 -3.91
C PRO A 93 28.64 -6.50 -2.40
N GLU A 94 29.52 -5.72 -1.78
CA GLU A 94 29.52 -5.43 -0.35
C GLU A 94 28.88 -4.10 0.01
N ALA A 95 28.37 -3.35 -0.98
CA ALA A 95 27.82 -2.00 -0.80
C ALA A 95 26.74 -1.92 0.29
N LEU A 96 25.92 -2.97 0.44
CA LEU A 96 24.79 -3.01 1.38
C LEU A 96 25.07 -3.86 2.63
N ASN A 97 26.33 -4.26 2.88
CA ASN A 97 26.67 -5.06 4.06
C ASN A 97 26.34 -4.35 5.39
N CYS A 98 26.38 -3.01 5.39
CA CYS A 98 25.98 -2.22 6.57
C CYS A 98 24.50 -2.40 6.97
N LEU A 99 23.67 -2.94 6.09
CA LEU A 99 22.24 -3.17 6.35
C LEU A 99 21.94 -4.58 6.85
N LYS A 100 22.92 -5.50 6.85
CA LYS A 100 22.69 -6.91 7.25
C LYS A 100 22.18 -7.06 8.68
N ASP A 101 22.66 -6.21 9.58
CA ASP A 101 22.31 -6.24 10.99
C ASP A 101 21.31 -5.13 11.37
N ALA A 102 20.75 -4.43 10.38
CA ALA A 102 19.78 -3.39 10.61
C ALA A 102 18.46 -3.99 11.10
N VAL A 103 18.03 -3.58 12.27
CA VAL A 103 16.71 -3.93 12.83
C VAL A 103 15.76 -2.79 12.51
N ILE A 104 14.66 -3.11 11.82
CA ILE A 104 13.58 -2.17 11.56
C ILE A 104 12.54 -2.37 12.65
N GLU A 105 12.45 -1.41 13.55
CA GLU A 105 11.44 -1.37 14.62
C GLU A 105 10.15 -0.67 14.12
#